data_41b47003afceb74a3b41a8b6dee321b4
#
_entry.id   41b47003afceb74a3b41a8b6dee321b4
#
_cell.length_a   1.000
_cell.length_b   1.000
_cell.length_c   1.000
_cell.angle_alpha   90.00
_cell.angle_beta   90.00
_cell.angle_gamma   90.00
#
_symmetry.space_group_name_H-M   'P 1'
#
loop_
_entity.id
_entity.type
_entity.pdbx_description
1 polymer ?
#
loop_
_entity_poly.entity_id
_entity_poly.type
_entity_poly.pdbx_seq_one_letter_code
_entity_poly.pdbx_strand_id
1 'polypeptide(L)'
;MKKLTFLSIIIAATFCFACSDTNSKINGKIHNYNGEKIYLDHVDISQITTIDSIEANKKGEFTFKVNVDYPEFYQVRVGNSGAINLLAEKDSTQYIEIKSIENLDYSVNSNLSALLQQAVAQLNQTKKGLSNIYTEMSKSADNKAKIDSLTKVASQSILDQINYARKFIINNAGSPVTYFILYQRLNNDYVLSLPANLNYYRAVATNLNKSYPNAKYSKFVTNHVTKLLEQNTNAQLNSIIENYSRDLPELRLKDEKGKMFDIENLRGKTILLDFAMITEQGTAEYQKELAEIQKKYASKGLVIVQVCFDKSKILWEMAKRDHKITWTCLLDEDGENSKNLMNWNIGSIPANYIIDKNFKIVGKNQFGANLSDYIKDILK
;
A
#
# COMPACT_ATOMS: atom_id res chain seq x y z
N MET A 1 60.00 -58.65 9.10
CA MET A 1 59.29 -57.93 8.04
C MET A 1 57.82 -58.27 8.16
N LYS A 2 57.04 -57.41 8.84
CA LYS A 2 55.57 -57.60 9.04
C LYS A 2 54.87 -56.74 7.98
N LYS A 3 54.08 -57.39 7.10
CA LYS A 3 53.26 -56.69 6.12
C LYS A 3 52.01 -56.19 6.81
N LEU A 4 51.77 -54.89 6.77
CA LEU A 4 50.59 -54.22 7.23
C LEU A 4 49.61 -54.16 6.05
N THR A 5 48.52 -54.89 6.12
CA THR A 5 47.42 -54.80 5.16
C THR A 5 46.47 -53.66 5.59
N PHE A 6 46.37 -52.61 4.78
CA PHE A 6 45.40 -51.54 4.92
C PHE A 6 44.05 -52.00 4.43
N LEU A 7 43.08 -52.10 5.34
CA LEU A 7 41.68 -52.39 5.05
C LEU A 7 40.96 -51.06 4.80
N SER A 8 40.68 -50.73 3.56
CA SER A 8 39.90 -49.55 3.20
C SER A 8 38.42 -49.80 3.45
N ILE A 9 37.85 -49.20 4.47
CA ILE A 9 36.41 -49.20 4.72
C ILE A 9 35.79 -48.10 3.84
N ILE A 10 35.09 -48.54 2.76
CA ILE A 10 34.23 -47.67 1.96
C ILE A 10 32.93 -47.46 2.73
N ILE A 11 32.79 -46.29 3.35
CA ILE A 11 31.52 -45.85 3.92
C ILE A 11 30.63 -45.44 2.74
N ALA A 12 29.72 -46.31 2.33
CA ALA A 12 28.63 -45.96 1.44
C ALA A 12 27.65 -45.05 2.23
N ALA A 13 27.76 -43.73 2.02
CA ALA A 13 26.78 -42.78 2.49
C ALA A 13 25.47 -43.04 1.71
N THR A 14 24.57 -43.81 2.31
CA THR A 14 23.18 -43.89 1.85
C THR A 14 22.54 -42.52 2.10
N PHE A 15 22.44 -41.72 1.06
CA PHE A 15 21.54 -40.58 1.05
C PHE A 15 20.11 -41.14 1.15
N CYS A 16 19.59 -41.20 2.38
CA CYS A 16 18.16 -41.27 2.58
C CYS A 16 17.55 -39.99 2.01
N PHE A 17 17.07 -40.04 0.79
CA PHE A 17 16.06 -39.07 0.33
C PHE A 17 14.87 -39.28 1.26
N ALA A 18 14.74 -38.42 2.26
CA ALA A 18 13.49 -38.27 2.99
C ALA A 18 12.44 -37.94 1.94
N CYS A 19 11.60 -38.89 1.58
CA CYS A 19 10.35 -38.65 0.90
C CYS A 19 9.57 -37.66 1.80
N SER A 20 9.63 -36.38 1.53
CA SER A 20 8.67 -35.46 2.12
C SER A 20 7.31 -35.86 1.55
N ASP A 21 6.42 -36.34 2.41
CA ASP A 21 5.04 -36.65 2.03
C ASP A 21 4.43 -35.35 1.49
N THR A 22 4.29 -35.26 0.16
CA THR A 22 3.66 -34.14 -0.49
C THR A 22 2.17 -34.22 -0.23
N ASN A 23 1.60 -33.17 0.36
CA ASN A 23 0.20 -33.15 0.75
C ASN A 23 -0.72 -32.47 -0.28
N SER A 24 -0.17 -31.76 -1.28
CA SER A 24 -0.99 -30.98 -2.21
C SER A 24 -0.51 -31.14 -3.64
N LYS A 25 -1.45 -30.97 -4.59
CA LYS A 25 -1.19 -31.10 -6.04
C LYS A 25 -1.69 -29.90 -6.80
N ILE A 26 -0.91 -29.49 -7.80
CA ILE A 26 -1.28 -28.48 -8.79
C ILE A 26 -1.32 -29.22 -10.14
N ASN A 27 -2.51 -29.58 -10.58
CA ASN A 27 -2.75 -30.20 -11.88
C ASN A 27 -3.04 -29.12 -12.91
N GLY A 28 -2.64 -29.33 -14.14
CA GLY A 28 -2.96 -28.39 -15.20
C GLY A 28 -3.09 -29.03 -16.56
N LYS A 29 -3.74 -28.29 -17.44
CA LYS A 29 -3.87 -28.62 -18.87
C LYS A 29 -3.61 -27.38 -19.70
N ILE A 30 -2.72 -27.50 -20.67
CA ILE A 30 -2.39 -26.46 -21.63
C ILE A 30 -3.01 -26.85 -22.98
N HIS A 31 -3.87 -25.97 -23.53
CA HIS A 31 -4.37 -26.12 -24.88
C HIS A 31 -3.26 -25.77 -25.88
N ASN A 32 -3.17 -26.52 -26.97
CA ASN A 32 -2.16 -26.31 -28.03
C ASN A 32 -0.71 -26.32 -27.48
N TYR A 33 -0.42 -27.26 -26.57
CA TYR A 33 0.90 -27.38 -26.00
C TYR A 33 1.94 -27.80 -27.06
N ASN A 34 3.07 -27.07 -27.13
CA ASN A 34 4.11 -27.22 -28.16
C ASN A 34 5.45 -27.72 -27.60
N GLY A 35 5.45 -28.31 -26.37
CA GLY A 35 6.66 -28.85 -25.76
C GLY A 35 7.47 -27.87 -24.93
N GLU A 36 6.92 -26.69 -24.59
CA GLU A 36 7.59 -25.73 -23.71
C GLU A 36 7.74 -26.27 -22.30
N LYS A 37 8.86 -25.99 -21.66
CA LYS A 37 9.09 -26.37 -20.28
C LYS A 37 8.17 -25.58 -19.35
N ILE A 38 7.57 -26.26 -18.38
CA ILE A 38 6.68 -25.68 -17.38
C ILE A 38 7.46 -25.59 -16.08
N TYR A 39 7.47 -24.40 -15.48
CA TYR A 39 8.17 -24.11 -14.23
C TYR A 39 7.18 -23.85 -13.11
N LEU A 40 7.50 -24.38 -11.93
CA LEU A 40 6.83 -24.03 -10.68
C LEU A 40 7.77 -23.17 -9.86
N ASP A 41 7.35 -21.95 -9.59
CA ASP A 41 8.07 -21.02 -8.74
C ASP A 41 7.36 -20.89 -7.40
N HIS A 42 8.10 -20.94 -6.31
CA HIS A 42 7.63 -20.56 -4.98
C HIS A 42 7.82 -19.05 -4.79
N VAL A 43 6.76 -18.34 -4.42
CA VAL A 43 6.78 -16.91 -4.20
C VAL A 43 6.88 -16.64 -2.70
N ASP A 44 8.09 -16.40 -2.22
CA ASP A 44 8.34 -16.01 -0.84
C ASP A 44 8.32 -14.47 -0.72
N ILE A 45 8.40 -13.93 0.50
CA ILE A 45 8.35 -12.50 0.82
C ILE A 45 9.45 -11.71 0.10
N SER A 46 10.66 -12.28 0.03
CA SER A 46 11.85 -11.59 -0.48
C SER A 46 12.29 -12.02 -1.86
N GLN A 47 11.82 -13.16 -2.36
CA GLN A 47 12.30 -13.74 -3.61
C GLN A 47 11.31 -14.71 -4.23
N ILE A 48 11.44 -14.89 -5.54
CA ILE A 48 10.76 -15.93 -6.30
C ILE A 48 11.82 -16.96 -6.70
N THR A 49 11.58 -18.22 -6.37
CA THR A 49 12.54 -19.32 -6.60
C THR A 49 11.86 -20.42 -7.38
N THR A 50 12.44 -20.81 -8.51
CA THR A 50 12.00 -22.02 -9.25
C THR A 50 12.34 -23.26 -8.41
N ILE A 51 11.33 -24.01 -8.05
CA ILE A 51 11.45 -25.20 -7.20
C ILE A 51 11.30 -26.50 -7.98
N ASP A 52 10.60 -26.45 -9.11
CA ASP A 52 10.42 -27.62 -9.98
C ASP A 52 10.21 -27.22 -11.43
N SER A 53 10.45 -28.15 -12.35
CA SER A 53 10.18 -27.94 -13.77
C SER A 53 9.92 -29.27 -14.48
N ILE A 54 8.87 -29.31 -15.30
CA ILE A 54 8.42 -30.50 -16.01
C ILE A 54 8.02 -30.14 -17.44
N GLU A 55 7.79 -31.17 -18.24
CA GLU A 55 7.09 -31.09 -19.52
C GLU A 55 5.71 -31.74 -19.37
N ALA A 56 4.71 -31.20 -20.07
CA ALA A 56 3.39 -31.81 -20.10
C ALA A 56 3.39 -33.05 -21.00
N ASN A 57 2.43 -33.94 -20.79
CA ASN A 57 2.21 -35.07 -21.67
C ASN A 57 1.66 -34.61 -23.05
N LYS A 58 1.49 -35.56 -23.99
CA LYS A 58 0.96 -35.29 -25.34
C LYS A 58 -0.40 -34.62 -25.38
N LYS A 59 -1.17 -34.67 -24.27
CA LYS A 59 -2.48 -34.01 -24.13
C LYS A 59 -2.36 -32.62 -23.49
N GLY A 60 -1.13 -32.16 -23.20
CA GLY A 60 -0.89 -30.89 -22.50
C GLY A 60 -1.11 -30.96 -21.00
N GLU A 61 -1.23 -32.16 -20.40
CA GLU A 61 -1.51 -32.33 -18.97
C GLU A 61 -0.21 -32.41 -18.17
N PHE A 62 -0.20 -31.77 -17.00
CA PHE A 62 0.92 -31.74 -16.07
C PHE A 62 0.47 -31.79 -14.61
N THR A 63 1.39 -32.17 -13.71
CA THR A 63 1.15 -32.20 -12.27
C THR A 63 2.42 -31.81 -11.53
N PHE A 64 2.30 -30.80 -10.67
CA PHE A 64 3.27 -30.50 -9.62
C PHE A 64 2.78 -31.01 -8.27
N LYS A 65 3.71 -31.41 -7.42
CA LYS A 65 3.45 -31.81 -6.04
C LYS A 65 4.16 -30.85 -5.11
N VAL A 66 3.45 -30.31 -4.13
CA VAL A 66 3.99 -29.38 -3.13
C VAL A 66 3.63 -29.87 -1.74
N ASN A 67 4.40 -29.44 -0.75
CA ASN A 67 4.11 -29.67 0.66
C ASN A 67 3.91 -28.32 1.34
N VAL A 68 2.70 -28.07 1.82
CA VAL A 68 2.32 -26.82 2.46
C VAL A 68 1.55 -27.07 3.76
N ASP A 69 1.85 -26.31 4.80
CA ASP A 69 1.13 -26.36 6.08
C ASP A 69 0.01 -25.35 6.19
N TYR A 70 0.07 -24.31 5.37
CA TYR A 70 -0.91 -23.23 5.22
C TYR A 70 -0.91 -22.76 3.76
N PRO A 71 -1.88 -21.96 3.30
CA PRO A 71 -1.89 -21.48 1.93
C PRO A 71 -0.60 -20.73 1.58
N GLU A 72 0.11 -21.18 0.55
CA GLU A 72 1.36 -20.59 0.07
C GLU A 72 1.25 -20.13 -1.38
N PHE A 73 1.98 -19.05 -1.71
CA PHE A 73 1.96 -18.46 -3.02
C PHE A 73 2.91 -19.17 -3.98
N TYR A 74 2.40 -19.53 -5.15
CA TYR A 74 3.15 -20.11 -6.25
C TYR A 74 2.89 -19.39 -7.57
N GLN A 75 3.78 -19.60 -8.51
CA GLN A 75 3.59 -19.21 -9.91
C GLN A 75 3.85 -20.40 -10.81
N VAL A 76 2.99 -20.60 -11.81
CA VAL A 76 3.24 -21.52 -12.93
C VAL A 76 3.57 -20.68 -14.16
N ARG A 77 4.72 -20.95 -14.79
CA ARG A 77 5.16 -20.33 -16.04
C ARG A 77 5.34 -21.40 -17.11
N VAL A 78 4.97 -21.07 -18.35
CA VAL A 78 5.18 -21.94 -19.52
C VAL A 78 6.21 -21.26 -20.42
N GLY A 79 7.38 -21.86 -20.58
CA GLY A 79 8.50 -21.26 -21.31
C GLY A 79 8.88 -19.90 -20.72
N ASN A 80 8.89 -18.88 -21.57
CA ASN A 80 9.17 -17.48 -21.22
C ASN A 80 7.90 -16.63 -21.08
N SER A 81 6.72 -17.26 -20.91
CA SER A 81 5.45 -16.57 -20.77
C SER A 81 5.34 -15.84 -19.43
N GLY A 82 4.28 -15.04 -19.28
CA GLY A 82 3.90 -14.49 -18.00
C GLY A 82 3.54 -15.58 -16.97
N ALA A 83 3.50 -15.19 -15.70
CA ALA A 83 3.27 -16.09 -14.59
C ALA A 83 1.79 -16.17 -14.21
N ILE A 84 1.28 -17.38 -14.00
CA ILE A 84 -0.03 -17.68 -13.41
C ILE A 84 0.14 -17.78 -11.91
N ASN A 85 -0.45 -16.84 -11.18
CA ASN A 85 -0.36 -16.78 -9.72
C ASN A 85 -1.38 -17.70 -9.08
N LEU A 86 -0.97 -18.46 -8.06
CA LEU A 86 -1.76 -19.46 -7.38
C LEU A 86 -1.52 -19.41 -5.87
N LEU A 87 -2.49 -19.96 -5.11
CA LEU A 87 -2.34 -20.29 -3.70
C LEU A 87 -2.55 -21.81 -3.54
N ALA A 88 -1.50 -22.53 -3.19
CA ALA A 88 -1.62 -23.94 -2.82
C ALA A 88 -2.08 -24.06 -1.36
N GLU A 89 -3.11 -24.88 -1.13
CA GLU A 89 -3.70 -25.13 0.17
C GLU A 89 -3.35 -26.54 0.65
N LYS A 90 -3.20 -26.72 1.97
CA LYS A 90 -2.89 -28.02 2.58
C LYS A 90 -3.93 -29.06 2.20
N ASP A 91 -3.47 -30.29 1.92
CA ASP A 91 -4.30 -31.47 1.60
C ASP A 91 -5.29 -31.21 0.44
N SER A 92 -4.90 -30.35 -0.51
CA SER A 92 -5.75 -29.97 -1.63
C SER A 92 -5.19 -30.40 -2.98
N THR A 93 -6.09 -30.51 -3.94
CA THR A 93 -5.73 -30.66 -5.36
C THR A 93 -6.44 -29.56 -6.13
N GLN A 94 -5.67 -28.65 -6.73
CA GLN A 94 -6.22 -27.64 -7.62
C GLN A 94 -5.94 -27.97 -9.07
N TYR A 95 -6.76 -27.44 -9.96
CA TYR A 95 -6.67 -27.62 -11.39
C TYR A 95 -6.62 -26.28 -12.12
N ILE A 96 -5.68 -26.16 -13.07
CA ILE A 96 -5.50 -25.00 -13.93
C ILE A 96 -5.79 -25.40 -15.36
N GLU A 97 -6.66 -24.70 -16.03
CA GLU A 97 -6.87 -24.83 -17.47
C GLU A 97 -6.30 -23.61 -18.17
N ILE A 98 -5.23 -23.79 -18.98
CA ILE A 98 -4.56 -22.72 -19.71
C ILE A 98 -5.03 -22.79 -21.17
N LYS A 99 -5.88 -21.83 -21.56
CA LYS A 99 -6.44 -21.73 -22.89
C LYS A 99 -5.50 -21.03 -23.88
N SER A 100 -4.79 -20.01 -23.40
CA SER A 100 -3.76 -19.28 -24.16
C SER A 100 -2.60 -18.88 -23.28
N ILE A 101 -1.41 -19.27 -23.66
CA ILE A 101 -0.16 -18.90 -22.99
C ILE A 101 0.16 -17.42 -23.26
N GLU A 102 0.01 -16.98 -24.52
CA GLU A 102 0.36 -15.63 -24.96
C GLU A 102 -0.45 -14.55 -24.24
N ASN A 103 -1.75 -14.79 -24.08
CA ASN A 103 -2.67 -13.84 -23.46
C ASN A 103 -2.89 -14.10 -21.98
N LEU A 104 -2.25 -15.13 -21.39
CA LEU A 104 -2.50 -15.61 -20.01
C LEU A 104 -3.99 -15.84 -19.74
N ASP A 105 -4.71 -16.43 -20.72
CA ASP A 105 -6.09 -16.84 -20.55
C ASP A 105 -6.12 -18.20 -19.88
N TYR A 106 -6.55 -18.22 -18.64
CA TYR A 106 -6.60 -19.42 -17.80
C TYR A 106 -7.76 -19.37 -16.81
N SER A 107 -8.17 -20.52 -16.33
CA SER A 107 -9.10 -20.68 -15.21
C SER A 107 -8.52 -21.60 -14.13
N VAL A 108 -8.97 -21.41 -12.90
CA VAL A 108 -8.58 -22.21 -11.73
C VAL A 108 -9.83 -22.63 -10.95
N ASN A 109 -9.79 -23.82 -10.33
CA ASN A 109 -10.90 -24.33 -9.53
C ASN A 109 -10.76 -24.06 -8.02
N SER A 110 -9.61 -23.58 -7.53
CA SER A 110 -9.44 -23.17 -6.14
C SER A 110 -10.03 -21.78 -5.90
N ASN A 111 -10.83 -21.62 -4.85
CA ASN A 111 -11.42 -20.33 -4.48
C ASN A 111 -10.35 -19.29 -4.13
N LEU A 112 -9.28 -19.66 -3.43
CA LEU A 112 -8.20 -18.74 -3.09
C LEU A 112 -7.40 -18.33 -4.32
N SER A 113 -7.10 -19.26 -5.22
CA SER A 113 -6.41 -18.94 -6.49
C SER A 113 -7.28 -18.09 -7.41
N ALA A 114 -8.60 -18.34 -7.48
CA ALA A 114 -9.53 -17.51 -8.24
C ALA A 114 -9.61 -16.09 -7.66
N LEU A 115 -9.65 -15.95 -6.34
CA LEU A 115 -9.64 -14.64 -5.68
C LEU A 115 -8.33 -13.89 -5.94
N LEU A 116 -7.18 -14.58 -5.94
CA LEU A 116 -5.89 -14.00 -6.30
C LEU A 116 -5.84 -13.60 -7.77
N GLN A 117 -6.36 -14.46 -8.68
CA GLN A 117 -6.47 -14.15 -10.11
C GLN A 117 -7.26 -12.86 -10.34
N GLN A 118 -8.41 -12.70 -9.67
CA GLN A 118 -9.22 -11.48 -9.75
C GLN A 118 -8.44 -10.24 -9.28
N ALA A 119 -7.72 -10.36 -8.15
CA ALA A 119 -6.94 -9.26 -7.61
C ALA A 119 -5.77 -8.85 -8.52
N VAL A 120 -5.09 -9.83 -9.13
CA VAL A 120 -4.01 -9.60 -10.10
C VAL A 120 -4.55 -8.98 -11.39
N ALA A 121 -5.67 -9.49 -11.91
CA ALA A 121 -6.30 -8.97 -13.13
C ALA A 121 -6.71 -7.50 -12.97
N GLN A 122 -7.32 -7.13 -11.85
CA GLN A 122 -7.70 -5.76 -11.54
C GLN A 122 -6.49 -4.82 -11.51
N LEU A 123 -5.41 -5.22 -10.83
CA LEU A 123 -4.17 -4.43 -10.78
C LEU A 123 -3.57 -4.25 -12.18
N ASN A 124 -3.51 -5.33 -12.97
CA ASN A 124 -2.95 -5.30 -14.33
C ASN A 124 -3.79 -4.42 -15.27
N GLN A 125 -5.11 -4.44 -15.13
CA GLN A 125 -6.01 -3.56 -15.88
C GLN A 125 -5.71 -2.08 -15.56
N THR A 126 -5.57 -1.74 -14.28
CA THR A 126 -5.21 -0.38 -13.85
C THR A 126 -3.84 0.03 -14.39
N LYS A 127 -2.83 -0.83 -14.29
CA LYS A 127 -1.47 -0.57 -14.84
C LYS A 127 -1.50 -0.31 -16.34
N LYS A 128 -2.21 -1.14 -17.10
CA LYS A 128 -2.37 -0.99 -18.55
C LYS A 128 -3.08 0.33 -18.90
N GLY A 129 -4.15 0.66 -18.17
CA GLY A 129 -4.86 1.92 -18.34
C GLY A 129 -3.96 3.14 -18.10
N LEU A 130 -3.23 3.15 -17.00
CA LEU A 130 -2.28 4.22 -16.68
C LEU A 130 -1.15 4.32 -17.71
N SER A 131 -0.59 3.20 -18.18
CA SER A 131 0.44 3.19 -19.23
C SER A 131 -0.06 3.83 -20.53
N ASN A 132 -1.29 3.54 -20.95
CA ASN A 132 -1.91 4.15 -22.13
C ASN A 132 -2.09 5.66 -21.93
N ILE A 133 -2.57 6.10 -20.76
CA ILE A 133 -2.76 7.52 -20.43
C ILE A 133 -1.42 8.26 -20.49
N TYR A 134 -0.36 7.71 -19.87
CA TYR A 134 0.97 8.33 -19.88
C TYR A 134 1.57 8.40 -21.29
N THR A 135 1.32 7.39 -22.12
CA THR A 135 1.72 7.40 -23.54
C THR A 135 1.02 8.53 -24.30
N GLU A 136 -0.30 8.73 -24.06
CA GLU A 136 -1.05 9.83 -24.69
C GLU A 136 -0.62 11.21 -24.16
N MET A 137 -0.30 11.33 -22.88
CA MET A 137 0.27 12.57 -22.32
C MET A 137 1.59 12.93 -22.99
N SER A 138 2.48 11.96 -23.19
CA SER A 138 3.77 12.16 -23.87
C SER A 138 3.60 12.65 -25.32
N LYS A 139 2.60 12.13 -26.05
CA LYS A 139 2.29 12.57 -27.42
C LYS A 139 1.61 13.94 -27.49
N SER A 140 1.10 14.44 -26.36
CA SER A 140 0.32 15.67 -26.29
C SER A 140 1.04 16.76 -25.47
N ALA A 141 2.37 16.71 -25.41
CA ALA A 141 3.20 17.58 -24.55
C ALA A 141 2.90 19.08 -24.74
N ASP A 142 2.57 19.52 -25.95
CA ASP A 142 2.26 20.90 -26.27
C ASP A 142 0.79 21.30 -26.02
N ASN A 143 -0.07 20.35 -25.63
CA ASN A 143 -1.49 20.60 -25.40
C ASN A 143 -1.84 20.51 -23.91
N LYS A 144 -1.71 21.62 -23.19
CA LYS A 144 -1.96 21.71 -21.75
C LYS A 144 -3.38 21.23 -21.36
N ALA A 145 -4.42 21.63 -22.11
CA ALA A 145 -5.80 21.24 -21.80
C ALA A 145 -6.00 19.72 -21.86
N LYS A 146 -5.36 19.07 -22.87
CA LYS A 146 -5.40 17.61 -23.01
C LYS A 146 -4.63 16.93 -21.88
N ILE A 147 -3.45 17.46 -21.50
CA ILE A 147 -2.67 16.94 -20.36
C ILE A 147 -3.47 17.06 -19.07
N ASP A 148 -4.09 18.20 -18.78
CA ASP A 148 -4.91 18.39 -17.58
C ASP A 148 -6.08 17.40 -17.53
N SER A 149 -6.72 17.14 -18.67
CA SER A 149 -7.80 16.13 -18.77
C SER A 149 -7.29 14.71 -18.50
N LEU A 150 -6.17 14.31 -19.15
CA LEU A 150 -5.57 12.98 -18.97
C LEU A 150 -5.07 12.77 -17.52
N THR A 151 -4.55 13.81 -16.89
CA THR A 151 -4.12 13.77 -15.49
C THR A 151 -5.30 13.48 -14.55
N LYS A 152 -6.48 14.08 -14.80
CA LYS A 152 -7.69 13.76 -14.03
C LYS A 152 -8.11 12.29 -14.18
N VAL A 153 -8.05 11.76 -15.40
CA VAL A 153 -8.38 10.36 -15.67
C VAL A 153 -7.38 9.42 -14.97
N ALA A 154 -6.07 9.74 -15.02
CA ALA A 154 -5.05 8.97 -14.32
C ALA A 154 -5.28 8.97 -12.80
N SER A 155 -5.56 10.15 -12.22
CA SER A 155 -5.86 10.29 -10.79
C SER A 155 -7.07 9.47 -10.37
N GLN A 156 -8.15 9.53 -11.16
CA GLN A 156 -9.35 8.73 -10.88
C GLN A 156 -9.05 7.23 -10.94
N SER A 157 -8.26 6.77 -11.92
CA SER A 157 -7.87 5.35 -12.04
C SER A 157 -7.06 4.86 -10.83
N ILE A 158 -6.20 5.72 -10.28
CA ILE A 158 -5.42 5.43 -9.06
C ILE A 158 -6.36 5.35 -7.85
N LEU A 159 -7.28 6.31 -7.70
CA LEU A 159 -8.26 6.33 -6.61
C LEU A 159 -9.17 5.10 -6.65
N ASP A 160 -9.60 4.69 -7.84
CA ASP A 160 -10.43 3.50 -8.02
C ASP A 160 -9.68 2.23 -7.58
N GLN A 161 -8.37 2.14 -7.87
CA GLN A 161 -7.55 1.02 -7.40
C GLN A 161 -7.37 1.04 -5.87
N ILE A 162 -7.18 2.20 -5.26
CA ILE A 162 -7.12 2.35 -3.80
C ILE A 162 -8.42 1.89 -3.16
N ASN A 163 -9.56 2.33 -3.69
CA ASN A 163 -10.88 1.96 -3.17
C ASN A 163 -11.17 0.47 -3.36
N TYR A 164 -10.76 -0.10 -4.51
CA TYR A 164 -10.83 -1.55 -4.72
C TYR A 164 -10.03 -2.29 -3.65
N ALA A 165 -8.78 -1.90 -3.40
CA ALA A 165 -7.92 -2.53 -2.41
C ALA A 165 -8.50 -2.45 -0.99
N ARG A 166 -9.01 -1.29 -0.59
CA ARG A 166 -9.69 -1.07 0.71
C ARG A 166 -10.92 -1.97 0.84
N LYS A 167 -11.80 -1.96 -0.15
CA LYS A 167 -13.01 -2.80 -0.16
C LYS A 167 -12.68 -4.28 -0.16
N PHE A 168 -11.64 -4.69 -0.90
CA PHE A 168 -11.18 -6.08 -0.93
C PHE A 168 -10.77 -6.55 0.46
N ILE A 169 -9.96 -5.76 1.19
CA ILE A 169 -9.50 -6.09 2.55
C ILE A 169 -10.69 -6.23 3.50
N ILE A 170 -11.65 -5.30 3.45
CA ILE A 170 -12.84 -5.34 4.31
C ILE A 170 -13.62 -6.64 4.07
N ASN A 171 -13.82 -7.03 2.81
CA ASN A 171 -14.64 -8.18 2.46
C ASN A 171 -13.93 -9.53 2.65
N ASN A 172 -12.58 -9.53 2.70
CA ASN A 172 -11.78 -10.76 2.69
C ASN A 172 -10.72 -10.78 3.80
N ALA A 173 -10.97 -10.15 4.95
CA ALA A 173 -9.97 -9.85 5.98
C ALA A 173 -9.10 -11.04 6.42
N GLY A 174 -9.66 -12.26 6.44
CA GLY A 174 -8.94 -13.49 6.82
C GLY A 174 -8.26 -14.23 5.66
N SER A 175 -8.40 -13.74 4.43
CA SER A 175 -7.79 -14.39 3.25
C SER A 175 -6.31 -14.03 3.11
N PRO A 176 -5.42 -14.99 2.79
CA PRO A 176 -4.02 -14.69 2.48
C PRO A 176 -3.84 -13.75 1.27
N VAL A 177 -4.83 -13.65 0.38
CA VAL A 177 -4.81 -12.70 -0.74
C VAL A 177 -4.75 -11.25 -0.27
N THR A 178 -5.21 -10.93 0.95
CA THR A 178 -5.08 -9.59 1.52
C THR A 178 -3.63 -9.16 1.73
N TYR A 179 -2.70 -10.11 1.95
CA TYR A 179 -1.27 -9.83 1.93
C TYR A 179 -0.83 -9.29 0.57
N PHE A 180 -1.22 -9.92 -0.52
CA PHE A 180 -0.94 -9.43 -1.87
C PHE A 180 -1.52 -8.04 -2.12
N ILE A 181 -2.76 -7.78 -1.67
CA ILE A 181 -3.43 -6.48 -1.81
C ILE A 181 -2.70 -5.36 -1.06
N LEU A 182 -2.23 -5.61 0.17
CA LEU A 182 -1.49 -4.61 0.96
C LEU A 182 -0.22 -4.12 0.28
N TYR A 183 0.47 -5.01 -0.43
CA TYR A 183 1.78 -4.72 -1.03
C TYR A 183 1.72 -4.50 -2.55
N GLN A 184 0.50 -4.30 -3.10
CA GLN A 184 0.34 -3.88 -4.49
C GLN A 184 1.03 -2.55 -4.76
N ARG A 185 1.64 -2.44 -5.95
CA ARG A 185 2.30 -1.21 -6.40
C ARG A 185 1.78 -0.77 -7.76
N LEU A 186 1.61 0.53 -7.91
CA LEU A 186 1.49 1.23 -9.17
C LEU A 186 2.82 1.99 -9.37
N ASN A 187 3.59 1.58 -10.37
CA ASN A 187 4.99 1.98 -10.51
C ASN A 187 5.81 1.65 -9.25
N ASN A 188 6.41 2.63 -8.62
CA ASN A 188 7.21 2.46 -7.39
C ASN A 188 6.42 2.66 -6.10
N ASP A 189 5.18 3.17 -6.19
CA ASP A 189 4.37 3.52 -5.02
C ASP A 189 3.42 2.40 -4.61
N TYR A 190 3.25 2.21 -3.30
CA TYR A 190 2.22 1.32 -2.78
C TYR A 190 0.84 1.89 -3.05
N VAL A 191 -0.10 1.04 -3.50
CA VAL A 191 -1.51 1.40 -3.67
C VAL A 191 -2.10 1.87 -2.34
N LEU A 192 -1.84 1.13 -1.27
CA LEU A 192 -2.22 1.51 0.09
C LEU A 192 -1.00 2.06 0.84
N SER A 193 -0.66 3.31 0.55
CA SER A 193 0.46 3.98 1.20
C SER A 193 0.18 4.31 2.66
N LEU A 194 1.24 4.36 3.46
CA LEU A 194 1.23 4.80 4.85
C LEU A 194 1.51 6.31 4.92
N PRO A 195 1.05 7.01 5.97
CA PRO A 195 0.30 6.50 7.14
C PRO A 195 -1.21 6.36 6.92
N ALA A 196 -1.78 6.92 5.85
CA ALA A 196 -3.22 7.04 5.61
C ALA A 196 -3.98 5.68 5.66
N ASN A 197 -3.30 4.60 5.32
CA ASN A 197 -3.90 3.27 5.26
C ASN A 197 -3.50 2.33 6.42
N LEU A 198 -2.88 2.84 7.50
CA LEU A 198 -2.38 2.02 8.61
C LEU A 198 -3.46 1.09 9.22
N ASN A 199 -4.71 1.54 9.26
CA ASN A 199 -5.81 0.72 9.79
C ASN A 199 -6.06 -0.56 8.97
N TYR A 200 -5.85 -0.51 7.65
CA TYR A 200 -5.95 -1.69 6.79
C TYR A 200 -4.80 -2.66 7.04
N TYR A 201 -3.57 -2.15 7.23
CA TYR A 201 -2.42 -2.97 7.63
C TYR A 201 -2.65 -3.68 8.96
N ARG A 202 -3.17 -2.96 9.97
CA ARG A 202 -3.54 -3.54 11.28
C ARG A 202 -4.62 -4.60 11.15
N ALA A 203 -5.66 -4.34 10.38
CA ALA A 203 -6.75 -5.30 10.15
C ALA A 203 -6.22 -6.58 9.49
N VAL A 204 -5.39 -6.48 8.45
CA VAL A 204 -4.79 -7.64 7.79
C VAL A 204 -3.85 -8.38 8.74
N ALA A 205 -2.96 -7.69 9.47
CA ALA A 205 -2.07 -8.30 10.45
C ALA A 205 -2.85 -9.12 11.49
N THR A 206 -3.90 -8.53 12.07
CA THR A 206 -4.73 -9.18 13.09
C THR A 206 -5.44 -10.43 12.54
N ASN A 207 -6.07 -10.31 11.38
CA ASN A 207 -6.86 -11.41 10.82
C ASN A 207 -5.98 -12.53 10.25
N LEU A 208 -4.89 -12.21 9.58
CA LEU A 208 -3.94 -13.24 9.11
C LEU A 208 -3.26 -13.95 10.26
N ASN A 209 -2.87 -13.23 11.32
CA ASN A 209 -2.29 -13.87 12.51
C ASN A 209 -3.28 -14.78 13.22
N LYS A 210 -4.58 -14.47 13.18
CA LYS A 210 -5.64 -15.34 13.71
C LYS A 210 -5.85 -16.59 12.86
N SER A 211 -5.87 -16.45 11.52
CA SER A 211 -6.16 -17.55 10.60
C SER A 211 -4.94 -18.44 10.31
N TYR A 212 -3.76 -17.82 10.18
CA TYR A 212 -2.51 -18.46 9.76
C TYR A 212 -1.32 -17.94 10.57
N PRO A 213 -1.26 -18.19 11.91
CA PRO A 213 -0.24 -17.59 12.79
C PRO A 213 1.19 -18.00 12.43
N ASN A 214 1.37 -19.18 11.83
CA ASN A 214 2.67 -19.72 11.45
C ASN A 214 3.12 -19.30 10.05
N ALA A 215 2.22 -18.75 9.23
CA ALA A 215 2.54 -18.35 7.86
C ALA A 215 3.56 -17.20 7.84
N LYS A 216 4.53 -17.29 6.93
CA LYS A 216 5.58 -16.25 6.77
C LYS A 216 4.98 -14.88 6.49
N TYR A 217 3.98 -14.81 5.62
CA TYR A 217 3.30 -13.53 5.29
C TYR A 217 2.56 -12.94 6.49
N SER A 218 1.96 -13.77 7.36
CA SER A 218 1.31 -13.29 8.59
C SER A 218 2.32 -12.67 9.55
N LYS A 219 3.43 -13.36 9.79
CA LYS A 219 4.53 -12.86 10.62
C LYS A 219 5.14 -11.59 10.05
N PHE A 220 5.31 -11.53 8.72
CA PHE A 220 5.87 -10.36 8.04
C PHE A 220 4.98 -9.13 8.24
N VAL A 221 3.67 -9.23 7.95
CA VAL A 221 2.73 -8.10 8.13
C VAL A 221 2.66 -7.68 9.59
N THR A 222 2.58 -8.64 10.52
CA THR A 222 2.55 -8.36 11.97
C THR A 222 3.79 -7.59 12.41
N ASN A 223 4.98 -8.07 12.04
CA ASN A 223 6.24 -7.40 12.38
C ASN A 223 6.34 -6.00 11.74
N HIS A 224 5.88 -5.85 10.50
CA HIS A 224 5.85 -4.54 9.84
C HIS A 224 4.97 -3.55 10.60
N VAL A 225 3.75 -3.95 10.97
CA VAL A 225 2.82 -3.11 11.75
C VAL A 225 3.40 -2.79 13.13
N THR A 226 3.96 -3.77 13.84
CA THR A 226 4.57 -3.56 15.15
C THR A 226 5.71 -2.54 15.06
N LYS A 227 6.61 -2.69 14.10
CA LYS A 227 7.72 -1.74 13.88
C LYS A 227 7.24 -0.32 13.58
N LEU A 228 6.17 -0.18 12.77
CA LEU A 228 5.58 1.14 12.50
C LEU A 228 4.98 1.78 13.76
N LEU A 229 4.31 1.00 14.60
CA LEU A 229 3.75 1.49 15.85
C LEU A 229 4.83 1.88 16.85
N GLU A 230 5.90 1.09 16.97
CA GLU A 230 7.07 1.39 17.80
C GLU A 230 7.80 2.66 17.34
N GLN A 231 8.01 2.82 16.04
CA GLN A 231 8.60 4.02 15.46
C GLN A 231 7.77 5.26 15.76
N ASN A 232 6.44 5.17 15.60
CA ASN A 232 5.54 6.26 15.95
C ASN A 232 5.59 6.61 17.45
N THR A 233 5.62 5.61 18.33
CA THR A 233 5.70 5.83 19.78
C THR A 233 7.03 6.46 20.17
N ASN A 234 8.15 5.97 19.67
CA ASN A 234 9.48 6.53 19.94
C ASN A 234 9.64 7.95 19.38
N ALA A 235 9.08 8.20 18.18
CA ALA A 235 9.07 9.53 17.58
C ALA A 235 8.21 10.51 18.38
N GLN A 236 7.08 10.05 18.94
CA GLN A 236 6.23 10.82 19.84
C GLN A 236 6.97 11.18 21.15
N LEU A 237 7.67 10.22 21.75
CA LEU A 237 8.47 10.45 22.94
C LEU A 237 9.60 11.47 22.69
N ASN A 238 10.33 11.33 21.59
CA ASN A 238 11.40 12.25 21.23
C ASN A 238 10.86 13.66 20.94
N SER A 239 9.72 13.77 20.25
CA SER A 239 9.07 15.07 19.99
C SER A 239 8.60 15.74 21.28
N ILE A 240 8.11 14.96 22.26
CA ILE A 240 7.74 15.47 23.60
C ILE A 240 8.99 16.02 24.29
N ILE A 241 10.12 15.30 24.26
CA ILE A 241 11.37 15.70 24.91
C ILE A 241 11.95 16.97 24.26
N GLU A 242 11.99 17.03 22.92
CA GLU A 242 12.51 18.19 22.19
C GLU A 242 11.60 19.43 22.29
N ASN A 243 10.29 19.25 22.43
CA ASN A 243 9.31 20.35 22.52
C ASN A 243 9.08 20.87 23.94
N TYR A 244 9.70 20.26 24.96
CA TYR A 244 9.51 20.69 26.36
C TYR A 244 9.99 22.15 26.64
N SER A 245 10.74 22.73 25.69
CA SER A 245 11.24 24.11 25.78
C SER A 245 10.54 25.12 24.86
N ARG A 246 9.55 24.69 24.07
CA ARG A 246 8.84 25.56 23.11
C ARG A 246 7.33 25.53 23.36
N ASP A 247 6.66 26.65 23.12
CA ASP A 247 5.19 26.71 23.21
C ASP A 247 4.52 25.82 22.16
N LEU A 248 5.09 25.71 20.96
CA LEU A 248 4.63 24.86 19.84
C LEU A 248 5.80 24.13 19.16
N PRO A 249 5.54 22.95 18.55
CA PRO A 249 6.51 22.33 17.66
C PRO A 249 6.85 23.23 16.47
N GLU A 250 8.08 23.12 15.98
CA GLU A 250 8.48 23.82 14.76
C GLU A 250 7.66 23.34 13.56
N LEU A 251 7.21 24.30 12.74
CA LEU A 251 6.59 24.03 11.45
C LEU A 251 7.16 25.02 10.42
N ARG A 252 8.08 24.53 9.60
CA ARG A 252 8.70 25.28 8.51
C ARG A 252 8.61 24.49 7.22
N LEU A 253 7.92 25.03 6.23
CA LEU A 253 7.73 24.44 4.91
C LEU A 253 7.82 25.52 3.84
N LYS A 254 8.19 25.14 2.62
CA LYS A 254 8.11 26.06 1.48
C LYS A 254 6.66 26.17 1.00
N ASP A 255 6.23 27.37 0.75
CA ASP A 255 4.96 27.63 0.05
C ASP A 255 5.10 27.32 -1.45
N GLU A 256 4.00 27.44 -2.19
CA GLU A 256 3.96 27.23 -3.64
C GLU A 256 4.89 28.15 -4.46
N LYS A 257 5.30 29.29 -3.87
CA LYS A 257 6.23 30.24 -4.45
C LYS A 257 7.69 30.01 -4.03
N GLY A 258 7.92 28.94 -3.26
CA GLY A 258 9.24 28.60 -2.73
C GLY A 258 9.67 29.43 -1.52
N LYS A 259 8.80 30.32 -1.00
CA LYS A 259 9.08 31.11 0.19
C LYS A 259 8.88 30.24 1.44
N MET A 260 9.79 30.35 2.39
CA MET A 260 9.70 29.63 3.66
C MET A 260 8.52 30.17 4.49
N PHE A 261 7.56 29.30 4.77
CA PHE A 261 6.51 29.51 5.77
C PHE A 261 7.08 29.09 7.14
N ASP A 262 6.78 29.89 8.15
CA ASP A 262 7.10 29.57 9.55
C ASP A 262 5.89 29.92 10.39
N ILE A 263 5.39 28.96 11.18
CA ILE A 263 4.20 29.13 12.02
C ILE A 263 4.40 30.23 13.08
N GLU A 264 5.65 30.48 13.50
CA GLU A 264 5.98 31.55 14.45
C GLU A 264 5.53 32.93 13.97
N ASN A 265 5.45 33.14 12.66
CA ASN A 265 4.99 34.40 12.08
C ASN A 265 3.48 34.67 12.29
N LEU A 266 2.77 33.68 12.83
CA LEU A 266 1.33 33.78 13.10
C LEU A 266 1.02 34.05 14.58
N ARG A 267 2.01 34.36 15.42
CA ARG A 267 1.77 34.74 16.82
C ARG A 267 0.74 35.88 16.92
N GLY A 268 -0.15 35.77 17.88
CA GLY A 268 -1.26 36.72 18.08
C GLY A 268 -2.50 36.45 17.22
N LYS A 269 -2.48 35.39 16.40
CA LYS A 269 -3.65 34.90 15.65
C LYS A 269 -4.21 33.62 16.28
N THR A 270 -5.51 33.40 16.08
CA THR A 270 -6.08 32.06 16.32
C THR A 270 -5.84 31.23 15.06
N ILE A 271 -5.22 30.06 15.20
CA ILE A 271 -4.81 29.24 14.06
C ILE A 271 -5.57 27.91 14.10
N LEU A 272 -6.17 27.54 12.97
CA LEU A 272 -6.57 26.18 12.69
C LEU A 272 -5.45 25.54 11.85
N LEU A 273 -4.62 24.73 12.49
CA LEU A 273 -3.57 23.97 11.84
C LEU A 273 -4.11 22.59 11.50
N ASP A 274 -4.26 22.31 10.22
CA ASP A 274 -4.86 21.10 9.69
C ASP A 274 -3.82 20.25 8.94
N PHE A 275 -3.86 18.94 9.12
CA PHE A 275 -2.99 17.96 8.51
C PHE A 275 -3.83 17.00 7.67
N ALA A 276 -3.63 16.98 6.35
CA ALA A 276 -4.52 16.29 5.43
C ALA A 276 -3.79 15.66 4.23
N MET A 277 -4.53 14.82 3.51
CA MET A 277 -4.24 14.45 2.12
C MET A 277 -5.45 14.90 1.30
N ILE A 278 -5.29 15.98 0.53
CA ILE A 278 -6.43 16.62 -0.16
C ILE A 278 -6.78 15.98 -1.49
N THR A 279 -5.94 15.07 -1.98
CA THR A 279 -6.21 14.27 -3.18
C THR A 279 -7.02 13.01 -2.90
N GLU A 280 -7.26 12.67 -1.63
CA GLU A 280 -8.04 11.48 -1.27
C GLU A 280 -9.54 11.68 -1.51
N GLN A 281 -10.20 10.58 -1.91
CA GLN A 281 -11.64 10.57 -2.09
C GLN A 281 -12.36 10.76 -0.74
N GLY A 282 -13.40 11.58 -0.73
CA GLY A 282 -14.16 11.91 0.49
C GLY A 282 -13.67 13.17 1.20
N THR A 283 -12.57 13.79 0.78
CA THR A 283 -12.07 15.03 1.40
C THR A 283 -12.85 16.27 0.98
N ALA A 284 -13.60 16.21 -0.12
CA ALA A 284 -14.29 17.36 -0.70
C ALA A 284 -15.28 18.04 0.26
N GLU A 285 -15.99 17.25 1.08
CA GLU A 285 -16.92 17.82 2.07
C GLU A 285 -16.19 18.52 3.21
N TYR A 286 -15.09 17.95 3.65
CA TYR A 286 -14.25 18.58 4.68
C TYR A 286 -13.60 19.87 4.15
N GLN A 287 -13.15 19.92 2.91
CA GLN A 287 -12.63 21.16 2.30
C GLN A 287 -13.72 22.23 2.18
N LYS A 288 -14.97 21.87 1.90
CA LYS A 288 -16.11 22.81 1.95
C LYS A 288 -16.35 23.34 3.36
N GLU A 289 -16.29 22.47 4.37
CA GLU A 289 -16.40 22.89 5.78
C GLU A 289 -15.32 23.92 6.14
N LEU A 290 -14.06 23.65 5.79
CA LEU A 290 -12.95 24.60 6.00
C LEU A 290 -13.18 25.92 5.28
N ALA A 291 -13.71 25.91 4.07
CA ALA A 291 -14.04 27.12 3.31
C ALA A 291 -15.13 27.96 4.00
N GLU A 292 -16.17 27.33 4.55
CA GLU A 292 -17.21 28.04 5.32
C GLU A 292 -16.66 28.63 6.62
N ILE A 293 -15.79 27.88 7.31
CA ILE A 293 -15.08 28.36 8.51
C ILE A 293 -14.20 29.55 8.17
N GLN A 294 -13.39 29.48 7.11
CA GLN A 294 -12.54 30.57 6.63
C GLN A 294 -13.39 31.81 6.34
N LYS A 295 -14.47 31.66 5.57
CA LYS A 295 -15.37 32.77 5.22
C LYS A 295 -15.99 33.43 6.46
N LYS A 296 -16.38 32.63 7.45
CA LYS A 296 -17.09 33.11 8.66
C LYS A 296 -16.18 33.78 9.69
N TYR A 297 -14.93 33.31 9.80
CA TYR A 297 -14.07 33.67 10.92
C TYR A 297 -12.75 34.37 10.55
N ALA A 298 -12.37 34.43 9.28
CA ALA A 298 -11.12 35.11 8.87
C ALA A 298 -11.07 36.58 9.33
N SER A 299 -12.16 37.31 9.16
CA SER A 299 -12.27 38.70 9.62
C SER A 299 -12.21 38.84 11.14
N LYS A 300 -12.41 37.79 11.90
CA LYS A 300 -12.32 37.73 13.36
C LYS A 300 -10.95 37.27 13.87
N GLY A 301 -9.97 37.10 12.97
CA GLY A 301 -8.60 36.77 13.30
C GLY A 301 -8.25 35.28 13.23
N LEU A 302 -9.11 34.44 12.67
CA LEU A 302 -8.78 33.05 12.36
C LEU A 302 -7.87 32.98 11.13
N VAL A 303 -6.83 32.16 11.22
CA VAL A 303 -5.98 31.75 10.09
C VAL A 303 -6.03 30.25 9.95
N ILE A 304 -6.34 29.75 8.76
CA ILE A 304 -6.22 28.32 8.46
C ILE A 304 -4.87 28.08 7.81
N VAL A 305 -4.14 27.10 8.33
CA VAL A 305 -2.91 26.55 7.74
C VAL A 305 -3.13 25.06 7.54
N GLN A 306 -3.09 24.60 6.31
CA GLN A 306 -3.26 23.20 5.97
C GLN A 306 -1.92 22.64 5.46
N VAL A 307 -1.42 21.61 6.13
CA VAL A 307 -0.21 20.86 5.74
C VAL A 307 -0.66 19.59 5.06
N CYS A 308 -0.29 19.43 3.80
CA CYS A 308 -0.69 18.31 2.97
C CYS A 308 0.47 17.34 2.77
N PHE A 309 0.19 16.05 2.88
CA PHE A 309 1.15 14.94 2.71
C PHE A 309 0.89 14.16 1.42
N ASP A 310 0.32 14.85 0.43
CA ASP A 310 0.05 14.27 -0.88
C ASP A 310 1.36 13.98 -1.61
N LYS A 311 1.51 12.78 -2.17
CA LYS A 311 2.76 12.31 -2.79
C LYS A 311 3.06 12.99 -4.13
N SER A 312 2.06 13.49 -4.81
CA SER A 312 2.19 14.14 -6.11
C SER A 312 1.87 15.61 -6.01
N LYS A 313 2.87 16.45 -6.18
CA LYS A 313 2.71 17.90 -6.25
C LYS A 313 1.70 18.34 -7.32
N ILE A 314 1.72 17.66 -8.48
CA ILE A 314 0.78 17.97 -9.58
C ILE A 314 -0.65 17.69 -9.14
N LEU A 315 -0.92 16.53 -8.51
CA LEU A 315 -2.25 16.17 -8.03
C LEU A 315 -2.69 17.09 -6.89
N TRP A 316 -1.79 17.44 -5.99
CA TRP A 316 -2.04 18.39 -4.92
C TRP A 316 -2.43 19.79 -5.46
N GLU A 317 -1.69 20.32 -6.45
CA GLU A 317 -2.01 21.61 -7.09
C GLU A 317 -3.37 21.56 -7.80
N MET A 318 -3.74 20.44 -8.39
CA MET A 318 -5.06 20.25 -9.00
C MET A 318 -6.15 20.22 -7.94
N ALA A 319 -5.97 19.41 -6.87
CA ALA A 319 -6.93 19.31 -5.78
C ALA A 319 -7.16 20.68 -5.10
N LYS A 320 -6.10 21.48 -4.90
CA LYS A 320 -6.22 22.87 -4.42
C LYS A 320 -7.17 23.71 -5.27
N ARG A 321 -7.04 23.62 -6.59
CA ARG A 321 -7.91 24.37 -7.52
C ARG A 321 -9.33 23.84 -7.50
N ASP A 322 -9.50 22.52 -7.54
CA ASP A 322 -10.81 21.86 -7.59
C ASP A 322 -11.60 22.11 -6.30
N HIS A 323 -10.93 22.10 -5.15
CA HIS A 323 -11.53 22.42 -3.84
C HIS A 323 -11.60 23.93 -3.55
N LYS A 324 -11.09 24.78 -4.45
CA LYS A 324 -11.07 26.26 -4.31
C LYS A 324 -10.42 26.69 -2.99
N ILE A 325 -9.31 26.07 -2.61
CA ILE A 325 -8.58 26.38 -1.38
C ILE A 325 -7.97 27.79 -1.47
N THR A 326 -8.34 28.68 -0.54
CA THR A 326 -7.89 30.08 -0.50
C THR A 326 -7.01 30.39 0.71
N TRP A 327 -6.90 29.47 1.64
CA TRP A 327 -6.03 29.59 2.82
C TRP A 327 -4.61 29.07 2.55
N THR A 328 -3.72 29.25 3.52
CA THR A 328 -2.35 28.73 3.43
C THR A 328 -2.40 27.19 3.35
N CYS A 329 -1.98 26.64 2.23
CA CYS A 329 -1.95 25.22 1.97
C CYS A 329 -0.53 24.85 1.52
N LEU A 330 0.17 24.08 2.35
CA LEU A 330 1.57 23.71 2.21
C LEU A 330 1.68 22.25 1.83
N LEU A 331 2.58 21.89 0.91
CA LEU A 331 2.90 20.52 0.61
C LEU A 331 4.17 20.11 1.37
N ASP A 332 4.06 19.09 2.18
CA ASP A 332 5.19 18.41 2.78
C ASP A 332 5.62 17.25 1.86
N GLU A 333 6.64 17.51 1.05
CA GLU A 333 7.10 16.57 0.02
C GLU A 333 7.71 15.29 0.62
N ASP A 334 8.06 15.27 1.91
CA ASP A 334 8.53 14.08 2.62
C ASP A 334 7.38 13.07 2.88
N GLY A 335 6.12 13.49 2.73
CA GLY A 335 4.94 12.65 2.85
C GLY A 335 4.88 11.90 4.18
N GLU A 336 4.73 10.58 4.12
CA GLU A 336 4.67 9.72 5.32
C GLU A 336 5.97 9.65 6.15
N ASN A 337 7.10 10.11 5.60
CA ASN A 337 8.39 10.18 6.29
C ASN A 337 8.63 11.57 6.91
N SER A 338 7.67 12.47 6.83
CA SER A 338 7.80 13.83 7.31
C SER A 338 8.07 13.91 8.81
N LYS A 339 9.07 14.71 9.16
CA LYS A 339 9.33 15.08 10.56
C LYS A 339 8.17 15.85 11.18
N ASN A 340 7.36 16.55 10.38
CA ASN A 340 6.20 17.29 10.90
C ASN A 340 5.12 16.35 11.44
N LEU A 341 4.92 15.16 10.85
CA LEU A 341 4.02 14.14 11.43
C LEU A 341 4.46 13.74 12.84
N MET A 342 5.78 13.58 13.04
CA MET A 342 6.35 13.22 14.33
C MET A 342 6.30 14.36 15.34
N ASN A 343 6.79 15.54 14.95
CA ASN A 343 6.87 16.72 15.83
C ASN A 343 5.49 17.14 16.33
N TRP A 344 4.47 17.04 15.50
CA TRP A 344 3.09 17.38 15.84
C TRP A 344 2.27 16.22 16.36
N ASN A 345 2.90 15.07 16.63
CA ASN A 345 2.23 13.88 17.17
C ASN A 345 0.97 13.49 16.37
N ILE A 346 1.13 13.39 15.03
CA ILE A 346 0.09 13.02 14.09
C ILE A 346 0.15 11.51 13.85
N GLY A 347 -0.75 10.77 14.47
CA GLY A 347 -0.86 9.31 14.32
C GLY A 347 -1.74 8.85 13.17
N SER A 348 -2.60 9.75 12.66
CA SER A 348 -3.48 9.50 11.52
C SER A 348 -3.92 10.81 10.86
N ILE A 349 -4.20 10.77 9.57
CA ILE A 349 -4.72 11.90 8.78
C ILE A 349 -6.17 11.56 8.39
N PRO A 350 -7.12 12.54 8.44
CA PRO A 350 -6.91 13.93 8.84
C PRO A 350 -6.73 14.12 10.36
N ALA A 351 -5.99 15.18 10.71
CA ALA A 351 -5.83 15.64 12.09
C ALA A 351 -5.77 17.16 12.12
N ASN A 352 -6.21 17.77 13.22
CA ASN A 352 -6.06 19.21 13.37
C ASN A 352 -5.73 19.64 14.79
N TYR A 353 -5.16 20.83 14.91
CA TYR A 353 -4.97 21.56 16.16
C TYR A 353 -5.58 22.93 16.06
N ILE A 354 -6.14 23.40 17.17
CA ILE A 354 -6.59 24.77 17.32
C ILE A 354 -5.65 25.46 18.30
N ILE A 355 -5.04 26.56 17.84
CA ILE A 355 -4.03 27.31 18.58
C ILE A 355 -4.58 28.69 18.86
N ASP A 356 -4.54 29.14 20.11
CA ASP A 356 -5.06 30.43 20.51
C ASP A 356 -4.09 31.61 20.22
N LYS A 357 -4.51 32.82 20.52
CA LYS A 357 -3.70 34.05 20.36
C LYS A 357 -2.43 34.06 21.21
N ASN A 358 -2.43 33.29 22.31
CA ASN A 358 -1.26 33.14 23.17
C ASN A 358 -0.30 32.07 22.69
N PHE A 359 -0.55 31.51 21.50
CA PHE A 359 0.26 30.49 20.85
C PHE A 359 0.24 29.16 21.60
N LYS A 360 -0.89 28.82 22.26
CA LYS A 360 -1.12 27.56 22.97
C LYS A 360 -2.11 26.70 22.26
N ILE A 361 -1.86 25.38 22.22
CA ILE A 361 -2.81 24.39 21.72
C ILE A 361 -3.98 24.33 22.70
N VAL A 362 -5.18 24.67 22.22
CA VAL A 362 -6.42 24.64 22.98
C VAL A 362 -7.41 23.59 22.50
N GLY A 363 -7.21 23.04 21.30
CA GLY A 363 -8.04 21.97 20.75
C GLY A 363 -7.25 21.04 19.83
N LYS A 364 -7.71 19.77 19.74
CA LYS A 364 -7.14 18.75 18.86
C LYS A 364 -8.26 17.90 18.28
N ASN A 365 -8.14 17.55 16.98
CA ASN A 365 -9.04 16.63 16.28
C ASN A 365 -10.52 17.00 16.38
N GLN A 366 -10.83 18.28 16.18
CA GLN A 366 -12.21 18.78 16.11
C GLN A 366 -12.67 18.74 14.65
N PHE A 367 -13.82 18.13 14.37
CA PHE A 367 -14.36 17.95 13.01
C PHE A 367 -15.88 18.14 13.02
N GLY A 368 -16.44 18.46 11.83
CA GLY A 368 -17.88 18.62 11.66
C GLY A 368 -18.44 19.82 12.45
N ALA A 369 -19.68 19.72 12.88
CA ALA A 369 -20.36 20.80 13.62
C ALA A 369 -19.58 21.28 14.86
N ASN A 370 -18.86 20.37 15.52
CA ASN A 370 -18.04 20.69 16.69
C ASN A 370 -16.90 21.64 16.36
N LEU A 371 -16.28 21.57 15.19
CA LEU A 371 -15.17 22.44 14.80
C LEU A 371 -15.60 23.91 14.71
N SER A 372 -16.71 24.17 14.04
CA SER A 372 -17.24 25.56 13.89
C SER A 372 -17.65 26.17 15.23
N ASP A 373 -18.29 25.39 16.10
CA ASP A 373 -18.71 25.87 17.43
C ASP A 373 -17.50 26.10 18.34
N TYR A 374 -16.51 25.21 18.29
CA TYR A 374 -15.27 25.37 19.05
C TYR A 374 -14.50 26.62 18.69
N ILE A 375 -14.33 26.88 17.36
CA ILE A 375 -13.67 28.09 16.86
C ILE A 375 -14.44 29.34 17.27
N LYS A 376 -15.77 29.31 17.20
CA LYS A 376 -16.63 30.42 17.63
C LYS A 376 -16.39 30.81 19.09
N ASP A 377 -16.22 29.80 19.97
CA ASP A 377 -16.03 30.04 21.39
C ASP A 377 -14.64 30.61 21.72
N ILE A 378 -13.60 30.20 20.99
CA ILE A 378 -12.23 30.71 21.17
C ILE A 378 -12.07 32.14 20.62
N LEU A 379 -12.87 32.53 19.64
CA LEU A 379 -12.80 33.85 19.01
C LEU A 379 -13.65 34.91 19.71
N LYS A 380 -14.37 34.55 20.77
CA LYS A 380 -15.07 35.50 21.65
C LYS A 380 -14.06 36.28 22.50
#